data_2f55045d4b6a331ba6f97e368bce4068
#
_entry.id   2f55045d4b6a331ba6f97e368bce4068
#
_cell.length_a   1.000
_cell.length_b   1.000
_cell.length_c   1.000
_cell.angle_alpha   90.00
_cell.angle_beta   90.00
_cell.angle_gamma   90.00
#
_symmetry.space_group_name_H-M   'P 1'
#
loop_
_entity.id
_entity.type
_entity.pdbx_description
1 polymer ?
#
loop_
_entity_poly.entity_id
_entity_poly.type
_entity_poly.pdbx_seq_one_letter_code
_entity_poly.pdbx_strand_id
1 'polypeptide(L)'
;LCLLLAVPVLGVLGAWLALDEAALAVLRHQWETVLPGYAGQSLLLALGVGLGVMLLGSATAAAVTLFEFPGRRVFEWALLLPLAMPAYVLAYAWTDALQFSSPLHTALRELAGTRRALWPDVRSLPFAVALFVLCLYPYVYLLARAALGERAVRMMEAARLLGAPMRRRVLEVALPMARPAIAAGTLLALMETLADYGVGAYFGLTTFSTGIYKAWLVMNDRV
;
A
#
# COMPACT_ATOMS: atom_id res chain seq x y z
N LEU A 1 -10.59 -10.72 28.97
CA LEU A 1 -10.32 -10.62 27.53
C LEU A 1 -9.02 -9.86 27.24
N CYS A 2 -8.82 -8.65 27.83
CA CYS A 2 -7.59 -7.85 27.63
C CYS A 2 -6.31 -8.60 28.04
N LEU A 3 -6.34 -9.34 29.16
CA LEU A 3 -5.20 -10.15 29.61
C LEU A 3 -4.87 -11.27 28.60
N LEU A 4 -5.87 -11.93 28.02
CA LEU A 4 -5.68 -12.95 26.99
C LEU A 4 -5.06 -12.39 25.71
N LEU A 5 -5.47 -11.19 25.31
CA LEU A 5 -4.90 -10.49 24.14
C LEU A 5 -3.49 -9.95 24.40
N ALA A 6 -3.15 -9.69 25.67
CA ALA A 6 -1.81 -9.23 26.05
C ALA A 6 -0.76 -10.35 26.07
N VAL A 7 -1.16 -11.61 26.26
CA VAL A 7 -0.23 -12.75 26.38
C VAL A 7 0.77 -12.85 25.22
N PRO A 8 0.37 -12.84 23.94
CA PRO A 8 1.32 -12.93 22.83
C PRO A 8 2.25 -11.70 22.78
N VAL A 9 1.76 -10.51 23.09
CA VAL A 9 2.57 -9.28 23.12
C VAL A 9 3.60 -9.35 24.26
N LEU A 10 3.17 -9.78 25.45
CA LEU A 10 4.07 -9.96 26.59
C LEU A 10 5.07 -11.09 26.34
N GLY A 11 4.69 -12.15 25.60
CA GLY A 11 5.59 -13.22 25.17
C GLY A 11 6.73 -12.70 24.30
N VAL A 12 6.41 -11.89 23.29
CA VAL A 12 7.41 -11.26 22.40
C VAL A 12 8.31 -10.29 23.19
N LEU A 13 7.73 -9.45 24.04
CA LEU A 13 8.52 -8.55 24.89
C LEU A 13 9.39 -9.29 25.91
N GLY A 14 8.88 -10.40 26.47
CA GLY A 14 9.61 -11.25 27.39
C GLY A 14 10.80 -11.99 26.75
N ALA A 15 10.72 -12.30 25.45
CA ALA A 15 11.82 -12.92 24.72
C ALA A 15 13.08 -12.03 24.70
N TRP A 16 12.92 -10.70 24.69
CA TRP A 16 14.04 -9.76 24.80
C TRP A 16 14.78 -9.80 26.13
N LEU A 17 14.13 -10.28 27.19
CA LEU A 17 14.74 -10.44 28.51
C LEU A 17 15.49 -11.77 28.64
N ALA A 18 15.28 -12.70 27.71
CA ALA A 18 15.86 -14.05 27.72
C ALA A 18 17.00 -14.20 26.66
N LEU A 19 17.49 -13.08 26.08
CA LEU A 19 18.58 -13.12 25.11
C LEU A 19 19.87 -13.55 25.79
N ASP A 20 20.49 -14.64 25.29
CA ASP A 20 21.81 -15.09 25.67
C ASP A 20 22.91 -14.48 24.77
N GLU A 21 24.18 -14.74 25.08
CA GLU A 21 25.30 -14.22 24.30
C GLU A 21 25.30 -14.75 22.85
N ALA A 22 24.80 -15.95 22.61
CA ALA A 22 24.69 -16.54 21.27
C ALA A 22 23.64 -15.80 20.44
N ALA A 23 22.48 -15.51 21.03
CA ALA A 23 21.44 -14.73 20.39
C ALA A 23 21.90 -13.30 20.06
N LEU A 24 22.64 -12.66 20.95
CA LEU A 24 23.22 -11.34 20.71
C LEU A 24 24.26 -11.35 19.57
N ALA A 25 25.05 -12.41 19.47
CA ALA A 25 26.00 -12.55 18.34
C ALA A 25 25.29 -12.73 17.00
N VAL A 26 24.21 -13.52 16.96
CA VAL A 26 23.34 -13.67 15.76
C VAL A 26 22.70 -12.33 15.37
N LEU A 27 22.11 -11.63 16.33
CA LEU A 27 21.49 -10.31 16.07
C LEU A 27 22.51 -9.30 15.53
N ARG A 28 23.72 -9.28 16.09
CA ARG A 28 24.80 -8.41 15.61
C ARG A 28 25.20 -8.75 14.19
N HIS A 29 25.37 -10.03 13.88
CA HIS A 29 25.69 -10.47 12.51
C HIS A 29 24.57 -10.10 11.53
N GLN A 30 23.31 -10.33 11.89
CA GLN A 30 22.18 -9.92 11.04
C GLN A 30 22.11 -8.41 10.84
N TRP A 31 22.42 -7.62 11.88
CA TRP A 31 22.48 -6.16 11.80
C TRP A 31 23.51 -5.67 10.79
N GLU A 32 24.67 -6.31 10.75
CA GLU A 32 25.76 -5.94 9.87
C GLU A 32 25.57 -6.43 8.41
N THR A 33 24.83 -7.52 8.20
CA THR A 33 24.76 -8.19 6.90
C THR A 33 23.40 -8.09 6.20
N VAL A 34 22.31 -8.39 6.87
CA VAL A 34 21.01 -8.64 6.25
C VAL A 34 20.00 -7.54 6.53
N LEU A 35 19.92 -7.06 7.76
CA LEU A 35 18.94 -6.08 8.22
C LEU A 35 18.93 -4.77 7.42
N PRO A 36 20.10 -4.18 7.03
CA PRO A 36 20.09 -2.95 6.22
C PRO A 36 19.38 -3.13 4.87
N GLY A 37 19.55 -4.30 4.25
CA GLY A 37 18.88 -4.64 3.00
C GLY A 37 17.36 -4.75 3.16
N TYR A 38 16.92 -5.47 4.19
CA TYR A 38 15.49 -5.59 4.52
C TYR A 38 14.87 -4.24 4.90
N ALA A 39 15.56 -3.44 5.70
CA ALA A 39 15.10 -2.11 6.07
C ALA A 39 14.97 -1.18 4.85
N GLY A 40 15.99 -1.16 4.00
CA GLY A 40 15.99 -0.34 2.79
C GLY A 40 14.85 -0.70 1.85
N GLN A 41 14.66 -1.99 1.57
CA GLN A 41 13.61 -2.43 0.67
C GLN A 41 12.20 -2.25 1.25
N SER A 42 12.01 -2.52 2.56
CA SER A 42 10.75 -2.25 3.26
C SER A 42 10.41 -0.75 3.27
N LEU A 43 11.42 0.11 3.49
CA LEU A 43 11.23 1.56 3.48
C LEU A 43 10.86 2.08 2.09
N LEU A 44 11.54 1.62 1.05
CA LEU A 44 11.22 1.98 -0.34
C LEU A 44 9.82 1.54 -0.73
N LEU A 45 9.44 0.30 -0.36
CA LEU A 45 8.09 -0.20 -0.56
C LEU A 45 7.05 0.67 0.17
N ALA A 46 7.27 0.94 1.46
CA ALA A 46 6.37 1.75 2.29
C ALA A 46 6.24 3.19 1.76
N LEU A 47 7.33 3.83 1.37
CA LEU A 47 7.30 5.18 0.80
C LEU A 47 6.55 5.20 -0.54
N GLY A 48 6.86 4.26 -1.44
CA GLY A 48 6.20 4.16 -2.74
C GLY A 48 4.69 3.93 -2.61
N VAL A 49 4.31 2.96 -1.78
CA VAL A 49 2.89 2.64 -1.54
C VAL A 49 2.20 3.78 -0.80
N GLY A 50 2.79 4.31 0.26
CA GLY A 50 2.21 5.41 1.05
C GLY A 50 1.91 6.64 0.20
N LEU A 51 2.87 7.07 -0.63
CA LEU A 51 2.67 8.18 -1.57
C LEU A 51 1.60 7.85 -2.62
N GLY A 52 1.65 6.65 -3.19
CA GLY A 52 0.71 6.22 -4.22
C GLY A 52 -0.73 6.15 -3.72
N VAL A 53 -0.99 5.51 -2.57
CA VAL A 53 -2.34 5.42 -2.00
C VAL A 53 -2.87 6.78 -1.54
N MET A 54 -1.99 7.61 -0.98
CA MET A 54 -2.34 8.96 -0.57
C MET A 54 -2.79 9.80 -1.77
N LEU A 55 -2.04 9.77 -2.86
CA LEU A 55 -2.35 10.52 -4.07
C LEU A 55 -3.60 9.97 -4.77
N LEU A 56 -3.63 8.67 -5.05
CA LEU A 56 -4.72 8.05 -5.78
C LEU A 56 -6.03 8.06 -4.98
N GLY A 57 -5.97 7.71 -3.69
CA GLY A 57 -7.12 7.68 -2.81
C GLY A 57 -7.72 9.06 -2.55
N SER A 58 -6.88 10.08 -2.31
CA SER A 58 -7.37 11.45 -2.12
C SER A 58 -7.89 12.07 -3.42
N ALA A 59 -7.25 11.80 -4.55
CA ALA A 59 -7.72 12.29 -5.86
C ALA A 59 -9.07 11.68 -6.24
N THR A 60 -9.23 10.37 -6.08
CA THR A 60 -10.50 9.67 -6.36
C THR A 60 -11.61 10.09 -5.39
N ALA A 61 -11.29 10.25 -4.09
CA ALA A 61 -12.24 10.77 -3.10
C ALA A 61 -12.70 12.19 -3.44
N ALA A 62 -11.76 13.08 -3.78
CA ALA A 62 -12.09 14.45 -4.19
C ALA A 62 -12.91 14.47 -5.48
N ALA A 63 -12.54 13.67 -6.48
CA ALA A 63 -13.27 13.58 -7.74
C ALA A 63 -14.72 13.19 -7.55
N VAL A 64 -14.97 12.15 -6.75
CA VAL A 64 -16.32 11.62 -6.53
C VAL A 64 -17.14 12.51 -5.56
N THR A 65 -16.50 13.19 -4.61
CA THR A 65 -17.21 13.99 -3.61
C THR A 65 -17.48 15.43 -4.07
N LEU A 66 -16.51 16.04 -4.77
CA LEU A 66 -16.54 17.48 -5.07
C LEU A 66 -17.02 17.79 -6.49
N PHE A 67 -17.09 16.79 -7.38
CA PHE A 67 -17.48 17.00 -8.76
C PHE A 67 -18.69 16.14 -9.14
N GLU A 68 -19.55 16.69 -9.99
CA GLU A 68 -20.64 15.96 -10.59
C GLU A 68 -20.30 15.56 -12.03
N PHE A 69 -20.41 14.27 -12.33
CA PHE A 69 -20.16 13.72 -13.66
C PHE A 69 -21.05 12.50 -13.92
N PRO A 70 -21.30 12.18 -15.21
CA PRO A 70 -22.10 11.01 -15.56
C PRO A 70 -21.44 9.72 -15.03
N GLY A 71 -22.21 8.85 -14.38
CA GLY A 71 -21.70 7.60 -13.81
C GLY A 71 -21.09 7.71 -12.39
N ARG A 72 -21.07 8.89 -11.77
CA ARG A 72 -20.54 9.11 -10.40
C ARG A 72 -20.99 8.04 -9.41
N ARG A 73 -22.29 7.69 -9.39
CA ARG A 73 -22.83 6.67 -8.48
C ARG A 73 -22.22 5.27 -8.69
N VAL A 74 -21.89 4.94 -9.94
CA VAL A 74 -21.20 3.68 -10.26
C VAL A 74 -19.77 3.72 -9.76
N PHE A 75 -19.05 4.82 -10.02
CA PHE A 75 -17.67 5.00 -9.54
C PHE A 75 -17.57 4.99 -8.02
N GLU A 76 -18.55 5.51 -7.31
CA GLU A 76 -18.60 5.47 -5.84
C GLU A 76 -18.39 4.06 -5.27
N TRP A 77 -18.96 3.05 -5.92
CA TRP A 77 -18.82 1.64 -5.52
C TRP A 77 -17.70 0.92 -6.24
N ALA A 78 -17.50 1.20 -7.52
CA ALA A 78 -16.46 0.55 -8.32
C ALA A 78 -15.05 0.80 -7.78
N LEU A 79 -14.79 1.98 -7.22
CA LEU A 79 -13.51 2.32 -6.60
C LEU A 79 -13.21 1.51 -5.32
N LEU A 80 -14.19 0.78 -4.77
CA LEU A 80 -14.01 -0.12 -3.62
C LEU A 80 -13.70 -1.56 -4.03
N LEU A 81 -13.94 -1.93 -5.30
CA LEU A 81 -13.75 -3.29 -5.78
C LEU A 81 -12.35 -3.88 -5.52
N PRO A 82 -11.26 -3.10 -5.61
CA PRO A 82 -9.94 -3.66 -5.32
C PRO A 82 -9.79 -4.25 -3.91
N LEU A 83 -10.51 -3.74 -2.90
CA LEU A 83 -10.50 -4.32 -1.55
C LEU A 83 -11.15 -5.70 -1.46
N ALA A 84 -11.97 -6.09 -2.44
CA ALA A 84 -12.61 -7.39 -2.46
C ALA A 84 -11.64 -8.52 -2.84
N MET A 85 -10.46 -8.18 -3.38
CA MET A 85 -9.47 -9.16 -3.82
C MET A 85 -8.22 -9.08 -2.96
N PRO A 86 -7.74 -10.21 -2.39
CA PRO A 86 -6.47 -10.24 -1.69
C PRO A 86 -5.31 -9.85 -2.61
N ALA A 87 -4.36 -9.06 -2.10
CA ALA A 87 -3.25 -8.53 -2.90
C ALA A 87 -2.42 -9.65 -3.59
N TYR A 88 -2.19 -10.77 -2.91
CA TYR A 88 -1.44 -11.89 -3.49
C TYR A 88 -2.16 -12.52 -4.70
N VAL A 89 -3.50 -12.56 -4.72
CA VAL A 89 -4.28 -13.08 -5.87
C VAL A 89 -4.08 -12.18 -7.08
N LEU A 90 -4.11 -10.87 -6.86
CA LEU A 90 -3.81 -9.90 -7.92
C LEU A 90 -2.36 -9.99 -8.39
N ALA A 91 -1.41 -10.29 -7.50
CA ALA A 91 -0.01 -10.52 -7.87
C ALA A 91 0.14 -11.68 -8.86
N TYR A 92 -0.56 -12.80 -8.63
CA TYR A 92 -0.59 -13.92 -9.56
C TYR A 92 -1.22 -13.54 -10.90
N ALA A 93 -2.41 -12.93 -10.86
CA ALA A 93 -3.14 -12.53 -12.07
C ALA A 93 -2.33 -11.52 -12.92
N TRP A 94 -1.69 -10.54 -12.28
CA TRP A 94 -0.85 -9.56 -12.97
C TRP A 94 0.39 -10.19 -13.59
N THR A 95 1.06 -11.09 -12.85
CA THR A 95 2.23 -11.79 -13.39
C THR A 95 1.83 -12.63 -14.58
N ASP A 96 0.72 -13.37 -14.48
CA ASP A 96 0.22 -14.19 -15.60
C ASP A 96 -0.12 -13.33 -16.83
N ALA A 97 -0.80 -12.20 -16.61
CA ALA A 97 -1.20 -11.31 -17.71
C ALA A 97 -0.04 -10.51 -18.31
N LEU A 98 0.93 -10.08 -17.51
CA LEU A 98 1.95 -9.10 -17.92
C LEU A 98 3.35 -9.69 -18.14
N GLN A 99 3.61 -10.94 -17.75
CA GLN A 99 4.91 -11.59 -18.01
C GLN A 99 5.22 -11.66 -19.50
N PHE A 100 6.51 -11.73 -19.83
CA PHE A 100 7.01 -11.69 -21.21
C PHE A 100 6.36 -12.73 -22.14
N SER A 101 6.08 -13.94 -21.62
CA SER A 101 5.47 -15.06 -22.35
C SER A 101 3.94 -15.02 -22.41
N SER A 102 3.29 -14.02 -21.77
CA SER A 102 1.83 -13.96 -21.74
C SER A 102 1.24 -13.68 -23.13
N PRO A 103 0.03 -14.18 -23.42
CA PRO A 103 -0.66 -13.86 -24.67
C PRO A 103 -0.84 -12.39 -24.92
N LEU A 104 -1.17 -11.62 -23.84
CA LEU A 104 -1.34 -10.17 -23.91
C LEU A 104 -0.03 -9.47 -24.32
N HIS A 105 1.07 -9.78 -23.64
CA HIS A 105 2.37 -9.18 -23.94
C HIS A 105 2.85 -9.53 -25.35
N THR A 106 2.60 -10.77 -25.79
CA THR A 106 2.93 -11.24 -27.15
C THR A 106 2.15 -10.47 -28.20
N ALA A 107 0.82 -10.35 -28.05
CA ALA A 107 -0.01 -9.58 -28.97
C ALA A 107 0.40 -8.10 -29.04
N LEU A 108 0.69 -7.47 -27.90
CA LEU A 108 1.14 -6.07 -27.88
C LEU A 108 2.51 -5.88 -28.53
N ARG A 109 3.44 -6.83 -28.40
CA ARG A 109 4.73 -6.78 -29.09
C ARG A 109 4.58 -6.95 -30.59
N GLU A 110 3.70 -7.81 -31.05
CA GLU A 110 3.37 -7.99 -32.47
C GLU A 110 2.79 -6.67 -33.04
N LEU A 111 1.85 -6.05 -32.35
CA LEU A 111 1.29 -4.76 -32.73
C LEU A 111 2.34 -3.63 -32.77
N ALA A 112 3.28 -3.64 -31.84
CA ALA A 112 4.37 -2.68 -31.75
C ALA A 112 5.54 -2.99 -32.71
N GLY A 113 5.52 -4.12 -33.41
CA GLY A 113 6.59 -4.53 -34.32
C GLY A 113 7.94 -4.79 -33.62
N THR A 114 7.93 -5.15 -32.33
CA THR A 114 9.14 -5.33 -31.53
C THR A 114 9.24 -6.72 -30.91
N ARG A 115 10.47 -7.23 -30.78
CA ARG A 115 10.75 -8.46 -30.03
C ARG A 115 11.25 -8.20 -28.60
N ARG A 116 11.41 -6.93 -28.21
CA ARG A 116 11.86 -6.55 -26.86
C ARG A 116 10.68 -6.52 -25.90
N ALA A 117 10.97 -6.65 -24.61
CA ALA A 117 9.98 -6.43 -23.58
C ALA A 117 9.46 -4.98 -23.63
N LEU A 118 8.15 -4.79 -23.50
CA LEU A 118 7.52 -3.47 -23.51
C LEU A 118 7.63 -2.78 -22.14
N TRP A 119 7.78 -3.54 -21.08
CA TRP A 119 7.98 -3.06 -19.71
C TRP A 119 9.02 -3.93 -18.97
N PRO A 120 9.56 -3.44 -17.84
CA PRO A 120 10.49 -4.18 -16.99
C PRO A 120 9.86 -5.46 -16.43
N ASP A 121 10.70 -6.26 -15.76
CA ASP A 121 10.21 -7.49 -15.10
C ASP A 121 9.08 -7.17 -14.12
N VAL A 122 7.98 -7.93 -14.26
CA VAL A 122 6.79 -7.79 -13.40
C VAL A 122 7.11 -8.13 -11.95
N ARG A 123 8.04 -9.08 -11.73
CA ARG A 123 8.50 -9.43 -10.37
C ARG A 123 9.57 -8.47 -9.88
N SER A 124 9.18 -7.22 -9.68
CA SER A 124 10.07 -6.16 -9.25
C SER A 124 9.42 -5.25 -8.22
N LEU A 125 10.22 -4.51 -7.46
CA LEU A 125 9.74 -3.57 -6.45
C LEU A 125 8.76 -2.51 -7.01
N PRO A 126 9.00 -1.88 -8.18
CA PRO A 126 8.04 -0.93 -8.75
C PRO A 126 6.68 -1.53 -9.08
N PHE A 127 6.64 -2.76 -9.58
CA PHE A 127 5.37 -3.45 -9.84
C PHE A 127 4.66 -3.86 -8.55
N ALA A 128 5.40 -4.27 -7.51
CA ALA A 128 4.82 -4.50 -6.20
C ALA A 128 4.21 -3.22 -5.61
N VAL A 129 4.91 -2.09 -5.71
CA VAL A 129 4.37 -0.78 -5.31
C VAL A 129 3.08 -0.46 -6.08
N ALA A 130 3.08 -0.60 -7.40
CA ALA A 130 1.90 -0.33 -8.22
C ALA A 130 0.72 -1.23 -7.83
N LEU A 131 0.98 -2.52 -7.59
CA LEU A 131 -0.03 -3.49 -7.16
C LEU A 131 -0.64 -3.10 -5.82
N PHE A 132 0.20 -2.85 -4.79
CA PHE A 132 -0.29 -2.44 -3.48
C PHE A 132 -1.04 -1.11 -3.54
N VAL A 133 -0.58 -0.15 -4.33
CA VAL A 133 -1.29 1.12 -4.53
C VAL A 133 -2.69 0.88 -5.08
N LEU A 134 -2.83 0.06 -6.12
CA LEU A 134 -4.12 -0.24 -6.73
C LEU A 134 -5.04 -1.11 -5.85
N CYS A 135 -4.48 -1.94 -4.97
CA CYS A 135 -5.26 -2.71 -4.00
C CYS A 135 -5.72 -1.87 -2.81
N LEU A 136 -4.84 -0.99 -2.29
CA LEU A 136 -5.00 -0.40 -0.96
C LEU A 136 -5.40 1.09 -0.98
N TYR A 137 -5.41 1.76 -2.15
CA TYR A 137 -5.91 3.16 -2.22
C TYR A 137 -7.34 3.33 -1.69
N PRO A 138 -8.22 2.31 -1.73
CA PRO A 138 -9.57 2.49 -1.23
C PRO A 138 -9.64 2.74 0.30
N TYR A 139 -8.62 2.39 1.09
CA TYR A 139 -8.54 2.80 2.50
C TYR A 139 -8.52 4.33 2.63
N VAL A 140 -7.65 4.97 1.84
CA VAL A 140 -7.59 6.44 1.80
C VAL A 140 -8.84 7.03 1.18
N TYR A 141 -9.33 6.43 0.09
CA TYR A 141 -10.57 6.86 -0.59
C TYR A 141 -11.76 6.91 0.38
N LEU A 142 -12.01 5.84 1.13
CA LEU A 142 -13.14 5.76 2.06
C LEU A 142 -13.08 6.84 3.15
N LEU A 143 -11.92 6.94 3.82
CA LEU A 143 -11.76 7.88 4.92
C LEU A 143 -11.75 9.33 4.43
N ALA A 144 -11.06 9.61 3.32
CA ALA A 144 -11.04 10.94 2.72
C ALA A 144 -12.44 11.34 2.22
N ARG A 145 -13.17 10.42 1.57
CA ARG A 145 -14.53 10.67 1.12
C ARG A 145 -15.47 11.01 2.28
N ALA A 146 -15.37 10.29 3.40
CA ALA A 146 -16.16 10.58 4.60
C ALA A 146 -15.83 11.96 5.17
N ALA A 147 -14.53 12.33 5.20
CA ALA A 147 -14.09 13.63 5.69
C ALA A 147 -14.45 14.80 4.76
N LEU A 148 -14.46 14.54 3.44
CA LEU A 148 -14.86 15.52 2.41
C LEU A 148 -16.39 15.68 2.30
N GLY A 149 -17.17 14.90 3.04
CA GLY A 149 -18.64 14.92 3.04
C GLY A 149 -19.24 16.31 3.37
N GLU A 150 -20.38 16.34 4.02
CA GLU A 150 -21.16 17.57 4.20
C GLU A 150 -20.41 18.79 4.71
N ARG A 151 -19.43 18.62 5.62
CA ARG A 151 -18.70 19.76 6.22
C ARG A 151 -17.82 20.45 5.21
N ALA A 152 -17.01 19.72 4.45
CA ALA A 152 -16.13 20.29 3.46
C ALA A 152 -16.92 20.94 2.30
N VAL A 153 -18.03 20.34 1.89
CA VAL A 153 -18.93 20.90 0.87
C VAL A 153 -19.47 22.25 1.31
N ARG A 154 -20.01 22.36 2.53
CA ARG A 154 -20.54 23.63 3.07
C ARG A 154 -19.46 24.74 3.16
N MET A 155 -18.25 24.38 3.59
CA MET A 155 -17.14 25.33 3.64
C MET A 155 -16.69 25.79 2.26
N MET A 156 -16.71 24.87 1.28
CA MET A 156 -16.42 25.20 -0.11
C MET A 156 -17.49 26.11 -0.75
N GLU A 157 -18.76 25.94 -0.38
CA GLU A 157 -19.84 26.84 -0.79
C GLU A 157 -19.67 28.24 -0.20
N ALA A 158 -19.33 28.34 1.08
CA ALA A 158 -19.03 29.63 1.70
C ALA A 158 -17.83 30.32 1.02
N ALA A 159 -16.75 29.59 0.73
CA ALA A 159 -15.60 30.11 -0.01
C ALA A 159 -15.96 30.52 -1.44
N ARG A 160 -16.93 29.84 -2.07
CA ARG A 160 -17.46 30.23 -3.39
C ARG A 160 -18.17 31.57 -3.34
N LEU A 161 -18.97 31.81 -2.33
CA LEU A 161 -19.67 33.08 -2.13
C LEU A 161 -18.69 34.25 -1.95
N LEU A 162 -17.51 33.97 -1.39
CA LEU A 162 -16.40 34.92 -1.27
C LEU A 162 -15.55 35.06 -2.54
N GLY A 163 -15.97 34.44 -3.65
CA GLY A 163 -15.29 34.57 -4.96
C GLY A 163 -14.08 33.64 -5.15
N ALA A 164 -13.82 32.68 -4.23
CA ALA A 164 -12.67 31.78 -4.38
C ALA A 164 -12.83 30.84 -5.58
N PRO A 165 -11.81 30.72 -6.49
CA PRO A 165 -11.85 29.80 -7.61
C PRO A 165 -11.79 28.35 -7.14
N MET A 166 -12.30 27.41 -7.95
CA MET A 166 -12.41 25.97 -7.59
C MET A 166 -11.08 25.38 -7.10
N ARG A 167 -9.98 25.67 -7.79
CA ARG A 167 -8.65 25.19 -7.38
C ARG A 167 -8.32 25.59 -5.95
N ARG A 168 -8.55 26.84 -5.59
CA ARG A 168 -8.26 27.37 -4.25
C ARG A 168 -9.15 26.70 -3.21
N ARG A 169 -10.45 26.52 -3.49
CA ARG A 169 -11.39 25.82 -2.60
C ARG A 169 -10.98 24.38 -2.32
N VAL A 170 -10.50 23.65 -3.35
CA VAL A 170 -10.04 22.27 -3.17
C VAL A 170 -8.73 22.23 -2.37
N LEU A 171 -7.73 23.03 -2.75
CA LEU A 171 -6.38 22.92 -2.17
C LEU A 171 -6.27 23.58 -0.78
N GLU A 172 -7.00 24.67 -0.54
CA GLU A 172 -6.89 25.45 0.70
C GLU A 172 -8.02 25.17 1.71
N VAL A 173 -9.14 24.55 1.27
CA VAL A 173 -10.26 24.24 2.17
C VAL A 173 -10.49 22.75 2.27
N ALA A 174 -10.87 22.08 1.19
CA ALA A 174 -11.30 20.69 1.23
C ALA A 174 -10.17 19.72 1.63
N LEU A 175 -9.02 19.79 0.95
CA LEU A 175 -7.87 18.92 1.23
C LEU A 175 -7.29 19.09 2.65
N PRO A 176 -7.08 20.30 3.17
CA PRO A 176 -6.63 20.48 4.55
C PRO A 176 -7.58 19.89 5.59
N MET A 177 -8.89 19.99 5.37
CA MET A 177 -9.89 19.37 6.26
C MET A 177 -9.84 17.84 6.22
N ALA A 178 -9.48 17.25 5.10
CA ALA A 178 -9.37 15.79 4.92
C ALA A 178 -8.00 15.23 5.36
N ARG A 179 -6.98 16.06 5.66
CA ARG A 179 -5.62 15.59 6.02
C ARG A 179 -5.58 14.51 7.10
N PRO A 180 -6.29 14.62 8.24
CA PRO A 180 -6.25 13.57 9.26
C PRO A 180 -6.79 12.23 8.74
N ALA A 181 -7.86 12.28 7.95
CA ALA A 181 -8.48 11.09 7.36
C ALA A 181 -7.57 10.45 6.28
N ILE A 182 -6.94 11.28 5.46
CA ILE A 182 -5.96 10.82 4.45
C ILE A 182 -4.77 10.16 5.16
N ALA A 183 -4.25 10.78 6.22
CA ALA A 183 -3.15 10.21 7.01
C ALA A 183 -3.55 8.87 7.64
N ALA A 184 -4.73 8.78 8.24
CA ALA A 184 -5.23 7.53 8.83
C ALA A 184 -5.39 6.43 7.79
N GLY A 185 -5.98 6.73 6.63
CA GLY A 185 -6.11 5.78 5.52
C GLY A 185 -4.77 5.31 4.97
N THR A 186 -3.80 6.23 4.87
CA THR A 186 -2.43 5.91 4.45
C THR A 186 -1.75 4.98 5.46
N LEU A 187 -1.88 5.26 6.77
CA LEU A 187 -1.32 4.40 7.82
C LEU A 187 -1.93 3.00 7.80
N LEU A 188 -3.24 2.87 7.57
CA LEU A 188 -3.89 1.57 7.41
C LEU A 188 -3.31 0.80 6.20
N ALA A 189 -3.17 1.45 5.06
CA ALA A 189 -2.58 0.84 3.87
C ALA A 189 -1.12 0.43 4.10
N LEU A 190 -0.34 1.24 4.82
CA LEU A 190 1.04 0.92 5.18
C LEU A 190 1.14 -0.27 6.14
N MET A 191 0.23 -0.36 7.10
CA MET A 191 0.15 -1.50 8.01
C MET A 191 -0.08 -2.80 7.24
N GLU A 192 -1.05 -2.81 6.31
CA GLU A 192 -1.30 -3.97 5.43
C GLU A 192 -0.10 -4.29 4.55
N THR A 193 0.52 -3.28 3.94
CA THR A 193 1.70 -3.48 3.07
C THR A 193 2.89 -4.08 3.82
N LEU A 194 3.19 -3.56 5.01
CA LEU A 194 4.35 -4.02 5.80
C LEU A 194 4.11 -5.39 6.45
N ALA A 195 2.86 -5.75 6.71
CA ALA A 195 2.49 -7.06 7.22
C ALA A 195 2.37 -8.13 6.12
N ASP A 196 2.28 -7.73 4.84
CA ASP A 196 2.11 -8.68 3.75
C ASP A 196 3.36 -9.51 3.50
N TYR A 197 3.21 -10.83 3.62
CA TYR A 197 4.22 -11.81 3.24
C TYR A 197 4.00 -12.30 1.80
N GLY A 198 2.75 -12.46 1.38
CA GLY A 198 2.37 -13.18 0.17
C GLY A 198 2.91 -12.54 -1.11
N VAL A 199 2.68 -11.25 -1.30
CA VAL A 199 3.20 -10.49 -2.45
C VAL A 199 4.72 -10.38 -2.38
N GLY A 200 5.27 -10.10 -1.18
CA GLY A 200 6.70 -9.99 -0.96
C GLY A 200 7.44 -11.27 -1.35
N ALA A 201 7.00 -12.41 -0.86
CA ALA A 201 7.59 -13.71 -1.18
C ALA A 201 7.43 -14.08 -2.67
N TYR A 202 6.26 -13.82 -3.25
CA TYR A 202 5.98 -14.13 -4.65
C TYR A 202 6.83 -13.30 -5.62
N PHE A 203 7.07 -12.02 -5.31
CA PHE A 203 7.92 -11.13 -6.12
C PHE A 203 9.41 -11.24 -5.78
N GLY A 204 9.78 -12.06 -4.79
CA GLY A 204 11.16 -12.22 -4.36
C GLY A 204 11.72 -10.99 -3.64
N LEU A 205 10.86 -10.20 -3.00
CA LEU A 205 11.28 -9.01 -2.27
C LEU A 205 11.87 -9.38 -0.91
N THR A 206 12.94 -8.68 -0.53
CA THR A 206 13.59 -8.84 0.78
C THR A 206 13.06 -7.78 1.75
N THR A 207 11.81 -7.97 2.21
CA THR A 207 11.17 -7.11 3.22
C THR A 207 11.27 -7.73 4.60
N PHE A 208 11.02 -6.95 5.67
CA PHE A 208 11.01 -7.49 7.02
C PHE A 208 10.05 -8.67 7.20
N SER A 209 8.84 -8.61 6.63
CA SER A 209 7.88 -9.71 6.72
C SER A 209 8.41 -10.98 6.08
N THR A 210 9.04 -10.88 4.89
CA THR A 210 9.66 -12.04 4.22
C THR A 210 10.87 -12.56 4.97
N GLY A 211 11.66 -11.68 5.59
CA GLY A 211 12.82 -12.03 6.41
C GLY A 211 12.45 -12.78 7.68
N ILE A 212 11.48 -12.26 8.43
CA ILE A 212 10.97 -12.90 9.65
C ILE A 212 10.40 -14.30 9.33
N TYR A 213 9.63 -14.42 8.26
CA TYR A 213 9.05 -15.70 7.85
C TYR A 213 10.11 -16.71 7.44
N LYS A 214 11.16 -16.25 6.75
CA LYS A 214 12.29 -17.08 6.34
C LYS A 214 13.11 -17.55 7.55
N ALA A 215 13.41 -16.67 8.47
CA ALA A 215 14.11 -17.01 9.71
C ALA A 215 13.33 -18.04 10.52
N TRP A 216 12.05 -17.80 10.75
CA TRP A 216 11.21 -18.64 11.60
C TRP A 216 10.90 -20.01 10.97
N LEU A 217 10.46 -20.06 9.71
CA LEU A 217 9.98 -21.32 9.10
C LEU A 217 11.07 -22.09 8.36
N VAL A 218 12.04 -21.42 7.76
CA VAL A 218 13.07 -22.09 6.94
C VAL A 218 14.32 -22.40 7.78
N MET A 219 14.77 -21.44 8.58
CA MET A 219 15.97 -21.60 9.39
C MET A 219 15.67 -22.19 10.79
N ASN A 220 14.39 -22.27 11.18
CA ASN A 220 13.94 -22.65 12.53
C ASN A 220 14.62 -21.82 13.63
N ASP A 221 15.02 -20.60 13.28
CA ASP A 221 15.66 -19.66 14.19
C ASP A 221 14.56 -18.77 14.78
N ARG A 222 14.49 -18.77 16.12
CA ARG A 222 13.46 -18.04 16.88
C ARG A 222 13.99 -16.75 17.50
N VAL A 223 15.23 -16.40 17.19
CA VAL A 223 15.90 -15.20 17.72
C VAL A 223 15.78 -14.02 16.76
#